data_bd257611071745fb680769b44b81c929
#
_entry.id   bd257611071745fb680769b44b81c929
#
_cell.length_a   1.000
_cell.length_b   1.000
_cell.length_c   1.000
_cell.angle_alpha   90.00
_cell.angle_beta   90.00
_cell.angle_gamma   90.00
#
_symmetry.space_group_name_H-M   'P 1'
#
loop_
_entity.id
_entity.type
_entity.pdbx_description
1 polymer ?
#
loop_
_entity_poly.entity_id
_entity_poly.type
_entity_poly.pdbx_seq_one_letter_code
_entity_poly.pdbx_strand_id
1 'polypeptide(L)'
;MIKITFMGAGSTVFARNVLGDCMCTPALRESEIALYDIDEKRLEDSRIILSAINHNVNEDRAVIKTYLGAENRKDALRDADFVVNAIQVGGYEPCTVTDFEIPKKYGIKQTIADTLGIGGIMRALRTIPVLEEFARDMEEVCP
;
A
#
# COMPACT_ATOMS: atom_id res chain seq x y z
N MET A 1 2.94 -20.58 6.96
CA MET A 1 2.95 -19.25 7.64
C MET A 1 2.14 -18.33 6.75
N ILE A 2 1.18 -17.60 7.30
CA ILE A 2 0.37 -16.64 6.52
C ILE A 2 1.29 -15.53 6.00
N LYS A 3 1.17 -15.19 4.71
CA LYS A 3 1.90 -14.08 4.11
C LYS A 3 0.94 -12.92 3.80
N ILE A 4 1.25 -11.75 4.34
CA ILE A 4 0.51 -10.50 4.11
C ILE A 4 1.42 -9.56 3.34
N THR A 5 1.05 -9.25 2.10
CA THR A 5 1.79 -8.30 1.26
C THR A 5 1.09 -6.94 1.30
N PHE A 6 1.84 -5.88 1.61
CA PHE A 6 1.35 -4.50 1.66
C PHE A 6 1.94 -3.69 0.50
N MET A 7 1.11 -3.42 -0.50
CA MET A 7 1.47 -2.66 -1.70
C MET A 7 1.26 -1.17 -1.44
N GLY A 8 2.33 -0.37 -1.54
CA GLY A 8 2.34 1.03 -1.16
C GLY A 8 2.68 1.22 0.32
N ALA A 9 3.63 0.44 0.83
CA ALA A 9 4.04 0.46 2.24
C ALA A 9 4.66 1.79 2.69
N GLY A 10 5.06 2.67 1.77
CA GLY A 10 5.42 4.05 2.06
C GLY A 10 4.28 4.90 2.64
N SER A 11 3.04 4.38 2.63
CA SER A 11 1.92 4.93 3.42
C SER A 11 2.07 4.55 4.89
N THR A 12 3.08 5.12 5.55
CA THR A 12 3.60 4.73 6.87
C THR A 12 2.52 4.62 7.95
N VAL A 13 1.60 5.60 8.02
CA VAL A 13 0.52 5.60 9.03
C VAL A 13 -0.46 4.46 8.78
N PHE A 14 -0.83 4.23 7.52
CA PHE A 14 -1.79 3.19 7.16
C PHE A 14 -1.16 1.79 7.34
N ALA A 15 0.07 1.60 6.85
CA ALA A 15 0.81 0.36 7.06
C ALA A 15 0.97 0.04 8.54
N ARG A 16 1.35 1.03 9.36
CA ARG A 16 1.46 0.89 10.82
C ARG A 16 0.16 0.43 11.46
N ASN A 17 -0.95 1.05 11.12
CA ASN A 17 -2.24 0.73 11.75
C ASN A 17 -2.70 -0.69 11.35
N VAL A 18 -2.77 -0.99 10.06
CA VAL A 18 -3.27 -2.28 9.56
C VAL A 18 -2.36 -3.43 10.01
N LEU A 19 -1.06 -3.31 9.80
CA LEU A 19 -0.13 -4.40 10.12
C LEU A 19 0.15 -4.49 11.63
N GLY A 20 0.08 -3.38 12.35
CA GLY A 20 0.10 -3.37 13.81
C GLY A 20 -1.07 -4.16 14.41
N ASP A 21 -2.28 -3.95 13.90
CA ASP A 21 -3.47 -4.71 14.30
C ASP A 21 -3.33 -6.21 13.96
N CYS A 22 -2.73 -6.54 12.81
CA CYS A 22 -2.41 -7.93 12.46
C CYS A 22 -1.46 -8.56 13.50
N MET A 23 -0.40 -7.86 13.89
CA MET A 23 0.55 -8.34 14.90
C MET A 23 -0.07 -8.52 16.28
N CYS A 24 -1.12 -7.75 16.61
CA CYS A 24 -1.89 -7.90 17.84
C CYS A 24 -2.93 -9.02 17.76
N THR A 25 -3.25 -9.53 16.57
CA THR A 25 -4.28 -10.55 16.36
C THR A 25 -3.68 -11.95 16.47
N PRO A 26 -4.12 -12.82 17.40
CA PRO A 26 -3.50 -14.12 17.64
C PRO A 26 -3.33 -14.99 16.38
N ALA A 27 -4.29 -14.98 15.45
CA ALA A 27 -4.27 -15.77 14.23
C ALA A 27 -3.27 -15.24 13.17
N LEU A 28 -2.81 -13.99 13.28
CA LEU A 28 -1.97 -13.32 12.28
C LEU A 28 -0.58 -12.93 12.82
N ARG A 29 -0.35 -13.09 14.10
CA ARG A 29 0.89 -12.64 14.78
C ARG A 29 2.16 -13.35 14.31
N GLU A 30 2.06 -14.54 13.76
CA GLU A 30 3.17 -15.33 13.23
C GLU A 30 3.16 -15.31 11.68
N SER A 31 2.96 -14.14 11.09
CA SER A 31 2.92 -13.97 9.63
C SER A 31 4.24 -13.49 9.04
N GLU A 32 4.43 -13.75 7.75
CA GLU A 32 5.38 -13.02 6.93
C GLU A 32 4.71 -11.73 6.45
N ILE A 33 5.32 -10.60 6.73
CA ILE A 33 4.88 -9.28 6.28
C ILE A 33 5.82 -8.79 5.18
N ALA A 34 5.32 -8.74 3.94
CA ALA A 34 6.04 -8.27 2.78
C ALA A 34 5.65 -6.80 2.51
N LEU A 35 6.58 -5.88 2.72
CA LEU A 35 6.39 -4.45 2.48
C LEU A 35 6.92 -4.11 1.09
N TYR A 36 6.07 -3.60 0.21
CA TYR A 36 6.44 -3.16 -1.13
C TYR A 36 6.19 -1.67 -1.32
N ASP A 37 7.17 -0.96 -1.85
CA ASP A 37 7.04 0.43 -2.30
C ASP A 37 8.06 0.76 -3.40
N ILE A 38 7.85 1.87 -4.11
CA ILE A 38 8.78 2.42 -5.10
C ILE A 38 9.68 3.51 -4.50
N ASP A 39 9.38 3.99 -3.29
CA ASP A 39 10.15 5.00 -2.57
C ASP A 39 10.96 4.33 -1.45
N GLU A 40 12.27 4.27 -1.62
CA GLU A 40 13.21 3.61 -0.71
C GLU A 40 13.14 4.17 0.71
N LYS A 41 13.12 5.50 0.83
CA LYS A 41 13.13 6.15 2.15
C LYS A 41 11.83 5.85 2.92
N ARG A 42 10.69 5.99 2.26
CA ARG A 42 9.38 5.74 2.88
C ARG A 42 9.20 4.26 3.23
N LEU A 43 9.71 3.36 2.39
CA LEU A 43 9.71 1.93 2.65
C LEU A 43 10.52 1.59 3.90
N GLU A 44 11.72 2.17 4.03
CA GLU A 44 12.59 1.99 5.18
C GLU A 44 11.99 2.57 6.47
N ASP A 45 11.38 3.75 6.42
CA ASP A 45 10.66 4.34 7.56
C ASP A 45 9.57 3.39 8.07
N SER A 46 8.79 2.79 7.16
CA SER A 46 7.75 1.82 7.51
C SER A 46 8.33 0.54 8.10
N ARG A 47 9.44 0.04 7.53
CA ARG A 47 10.14 -1.14 8.07
C ARG A 47 10.61 -0.90 9.51
N ILE A 48 11.21 0.24 9.79
CA ILE A 48 11.69 0.59 11.14
C ILE A 48 10.53 0.64 12.14
N ILE A 49 9.44 1.33 11.79
CA ILE A 49 8.26 1.44 12.65
C ILE A 49 7.64 0.07 12.93
N LEU A 50 7.43 -0.74 11.89
CA LEU A 50 6.82 -2.05 12.03
C LEU A 50 7.72 -3.04 12.77
N SER A 51 9.04 -2.96 12.59
CA SER A 51 9.98 -3.76 13.38
C SER A 51 9.93 -3.40 14.86
N ALA A 52 9.81 -2.12 15.20
CA ALA A 52 9.67 -1.68 16.58
C ALA A 52 8.35 -2.17 17.20
N ILE A 53 7.24 -2.16 16.45
CA ILE A 53 5.95 -2.70 16.88
C ILE A 53 6.08 -4.22 17.09
N ASN A 54 6.63 -4.95 16.12
CA ASN A 54 6.83 -6.39 16.20
C ASN A 54 7.62 -6.77 17.47
N HIS A 55 8.69 -6.04 17.75
CA HIS A 55 9.49 -6.26 18.96
C HIS A 55 8.70 -5.99 20.24
N ASN A 56 8.03 -4.83 20.34
CA ASN A 56 7.43 -4.36 21.59
C ASN A 56 6.09 -5.05 21.94
N VAL A 57 5.30 -5.45 20.95
CA VAL A 57 3.95 -6.00 21.18
C VAL A 57 3.75 -7.43 20.68
N ASN A 58 4.66 -7.93 19.83
CA ASN A 58 4.53 -9.24 19.21
C ASN A 58 5.71 -10.18 19.48
N GLU A 59 6.66 -9.80 20.32
CA GLU A 59 7.81 -10.65 20.69
C GLU A 59 8.63 -11.13 19.47
N ASP A 60 8.74 -10.29 18.43
CA ASP A 60 9.42 -10.57 17.15
C ASP A 60 8.89 -11.81 16.40
N ARG A 61 7.62 -12.17 16.57
CA ARG A 61 7.04 -13.36 15.94
C ARG A 61 6.78 -13.22 14.45
N ALA A 62 6.53 -12.00 13.97
CA ALA A 62 6.35 -11.75 12.55
C ALA A 62 7.70 -11.60 11.83
N VAL A 63 7.77 -12.06 10.58
CA VAL A 63 8.94 -11.87 9.71
C VAL A 63 8.67 -10.72 8.77
N ILE A 64 9.41 -9.62 8.88
CA ILE A 64 9.23 -8.43 8.05
C ILE A 64 10.28 -8.41 6.93
N LYS A 65 9.81 -8.35 5.67
CA LYS A 65 10.66 -8.25 4.47
C LYS A 65 10.28 -7.01 3.67
N THR A 66 11.26 -6.42 2.99
CA THR A 66 11.06 -5.24 2.12
C THR A 66 11.37 -5.58 0.67
N TYR A 67 10.60 -5.00 -0.23
CA TYR A 67 10.73 -5.15 -1.67
C TYR A 67 10.62 -3.76 -2.31
N LEU A 68 11.72 -3.28 -2.86
CA LEU A 68 11.81 -1.95 -3.45
C LEU A 68 11.72 -2.04 -4.97
N GLY A 69 10.90 -1.17 -5.58
CA GLY A 69 10.86 -0.98 -7.02
C GLY A 69 10.01 -2.00 -7.78
N ALA A 70 9.65 -1.64 -9.01
CA ALA A 70 8.74 -2.43 -9.83
C ALA A 70 9.28 -3.84 -10.16
N GLU A 71 10.58 -3.99 -10.25
CA GLU A 71 11.26 -5.25 -10.53
C GLU A 71 11.07 -6.30 -9.42
N ASN A 72 10.85 -5.86 -8.18
CA ASN A 72 10.65 -6.75 -7.03
C ASN A 72 9.16 -6.99 -6.69
N ARG A 73 8.24 -6.46 -7.51
CA ARG A 73 6.80 -6.54 -7.26
C ARG A 73 6.28 -7.98 -7.20
N LYS A 74 6.67 -8.81 -8.16
CA LYS A 74 6.27 -10.23 -8.19
C LYS A 74 6.81 -11.00 -6.98
N ASP A 75 8.03 -10.71 -6.54
CA ASP A 75 8.60 -11.38 -5.38
C ASP A 75 7.92 -10.96 -4.08
N ALA A 76 7.49 -9.71 -3.98
CA ALA A 76 6.64 -9.25 -2.88
C ALA A 76 5.29 -10.00 -2.84
N LEU A 77 4.66 -10.20 -4.00
CA LEU A 77 3.35 -10.85 -4.15
C LEU A 77 3.41 -12.38 -4.07
N ARG A 78 4.54 -13.00 -4.40
CA ARG A 78 4.67 -14.46 -4.48
C ARG A 78 4.17 -15.16 -3.23
N ASP A 79 3.25 -16.11 -3.40
CA ASP A 79 2.65 -16.91 -2.33
C ASP A 79 1.95 -16.06 -1.24
N ALA A 80 1.46 -14.87 -1.57
CA ALA A 80 0.72 -14.05 -0.62
C ALA A 80 -0.69 -14.61 -0.39
N ASP A 81 -1.06 -14.80 0.88
CA ASP A 81 -2.43 -15.17 1.27
C ASP A 81 -3.35 -13.94 1.27
N PHE A 82 -2.80 -12.76 1.60
CA PHE A 82 -3.52 -11.49 1.62
C PHE A 82 -2.68 -10.39 1.00
N VAL A 83 -3.32 -9.57 0.18
CA VAL A 83 -2.71 -8.38 -0.42
C VAL A 83 -3.50 -7.13 -0.02
N VAL A 84 -2.84 -6.21 0.66
CA VAL A 84 -3.40 -4.90 1.01
C VAL A 84 -2.87 -3.88 0.01
N ASN A 85 -3.78 -3.16 -0.65
CA ASN A 85 -3.39 -2.11 -1.59
C ASN A 85 -3.59 -0.72 -0.98
N ALA A 86 -2.51 0.05 -0.91
CA ALA A 86 -2.47 1.42 -0.40
C ALA A 86 -1.65 2.36 -1.31
N ILE A 87 -1.56 2.03 -2.60
CA ILE A 87 -0.81 2.86 -3.55
C ILE A 87 -1.52 4.18 -3.83
N GLN A 88 -0.73 5.21 -4.12
CA GLN A 88 -1.20 6.49 -4.61
C GLN A 88 -0.37 6.91 -5.81
N VAL A 89 -0.91 6.72 -7.00
CA VAL A 89 -0.24 7.11 -8.25
C VAL A 89 -0.29 8.62 -8.41
N GLY A 90 0.89 9.24 -8.62
CA GLY A 90 1.04 10.67 -8.84
C GLY A 90 1.19 11.51 -7.56
N GLY A 91 1.12 10.90 -6.39
CA GLY A 91 1.33 11.56 -5.10
C GLY A 91 0.26 12.59 -4.73
N TYR A 92 0.42 13.23 -3.58
CA TYR A 92 -0.44 14.33 -3.15
C TYR A 92 -0.22 15.55 -4.07
N GLU A 93 1.01 15.97 -4.24
CA GLU A 93 1.43 16.96 -5.25
C GLU A 93 2.19 16.26 -6.37
N PRO A 94 1.85 16.53 -7.64
CA PRO A 94 0.84 17.49 -8.08
C PRO A 94 -0.58 16.89 -8.23
N CYS A 95 -0.75 15.56 -8.20
CA CYS A 95 -1.94 14.94 -8.76
C CYS A 95 -3.20 15.12 -7.91
N THR A 96 -3.15 14.89 -6.60
CA THR A 96 -4.33 15.09 -5.73
C THR A 96 -4.75 16.57 -5.72
N VAL A 97 -3.78 17.48 -5.64
CA VAL A 97 -4.07 18.93 -5.72
C VAL A 97 -4.76 19.27 -7.04
N THR A 98 -4.25 18.75 -8.16
CA THR A 98 -4.85 18.96 -9.49
C THR A 98 -6.28 18.41 -9.58
N ASP A 99 -6.56 17.26 -8.98
CA ASP A 99 -7.89 16.65 -8.96
C ASP A 99 -8.93 17.53 -8.25
N PHE A 100 -8.51 18.38 -7.33
CA PHE A 100 -9.38 19.38 -6.69
C PHE A 100 -9.43 20.69 -7.47
N GLU A 101 -8.31 21.18 -7.98
CA GLU A 101 -8.23 22.52 -8.60
C GLU A 101 -8.89 22.57 -9.98
N ILE A 102 -8.82 21.49 -10.77
CA ILE A 102 -9.47 21.46 -12.09
C ILE A 102 -10.99 21.58 -11.97
N PRO A 103 -11.71 20.77 -11.15
CA PRO A 103 -13.15 20.90 -10.98
C PRO A 103 -13.59 22.29 -10.52
N LYS A 104 -12.82 22.94 -9.64
CA LYS A 104 -13.11 24.31 -9.18
C LYS A 104 -13.19 25.32 -10.32
N LYS A 105 -12.35 25.20 -11.35
CA LYS A 105 -12.37 26.09 -12.53
C LYS A 105 -13.69 26.03 -13.30
N TYR A 106 -14.43 24.92 -13.14
CA TYR A 106 -15.73 24.71 -13.77
C TYR A 106 -16.89 24.87 -12.77
N GLY A 107 -16.64 25.49 -11.61
CA GLY A 107 -17.67 25.74 -10.60
C GLY A 107 -18.09 24.50 -9.80
N ILE A 108 -17.38 23.38 -9.92
CA ILE A 108 -17.68 22.13 -9.21
C ILE A 108 -16.89 22.10 -7.90
N LYS A 109 -17.58 22.05 -6.78
CA LYS A 109 -16.98 21.90 -5.45
C LYS A 109 -16.86 20.41 -5.11
N GLN A 110 -15.65 19.93 -5.03
CA GLN A 110 -15.34 18.56 -4.64
C GLN A 110 -14.78 18.54 -3.23
N THR A 111 -15.25 17.62 -2.38
CA THR A 111 -14.82 17.52 -0.98
C THR A 111 -13.82 16.40 -0.73
N ILE A 112 -13.88 15.33 -1.53
CA ILE A 112 -12.98 14.17 -1.45
C ILE A 112 -12.55 13.80 -2.87
N ALA A 113 -11.22 13.65 -3.10
CA ALA A 113 -10.66 13.42 -4.43
C ALA A 113 -10.90 12.00 -4.97
N ASP A 114 -11.15 11.03 -4.09
CA ASP A 114 -11.30 9.60 -4.42
C ASP A 114 -12.76 9.12 -4.45
N THR A 115 -13.69 10.05 -4.58
CA THR A 115 -15.11 9.73 -4.73
C THR A 115 -15.54 9.61 -6.18
N LEU A 116 -16.84 9.42 -6.43
CA LEU A 116 -17.45 9.25 -7.75
C LEU A 116 -17.44 10.52 -8.62
N GLY A 117 -16.87 11.63 -8.15
CA GLY A 117 -16.79 12.89 -8.89
C GLY A 117 -15.66 12.91 -9.93
N ILE A 118 -15.52 14.08 -10.59
CA ILE A 118 -14.53 14.29 -11.66
C ILE A 118 -13.10 14.01 -11.17
N GLY A 119 -12.75 14.45 -9.97
CA GLY A 119 -11.42 14.16 -9.38
C GLY A 119 -11.17 12.68 -9.15
N GLY A 120 -12.20 11.94 -8.72
CA GLY A 120 -12.15 10.49 -8.59
C GLY A 120 -11.95 9.79 -9.94
N ILE A 121 -12.60 10.28 -11.00
CA ILE A 121 -12.39 9.77 -12.37
C ILE A 121 -10.94 10.01 -12.82
N MET A 122 -10.40 11.22 -12.63
CA MET A 122 -9.01 11.53 -12.99
C MET A 122 -8.02 10.65 -12.21
N ARG A 123 -8.27 10.43 -10.92
CA ARG A 123 -7.48 9.54 -10.08
C ARG A 123 -7.56 8.08 -10.59
N ALA A 124 -8.75 7.61 -10.94
CA ALA A 124 -8.97 6.27 -11.47
C ALA A 124 -8.20 6.04 -12.77
N LEU A 125 -8.23 7.00 -13.69
CA LEU A 125 -7.50 6.92 -14.97
C LEU A 125 -5.98 6.76 -14.78
N ARG A 126 -5.41 7.28 -13.70
CA ARG A 126 -3.99 7.10 -13.35
C ARG A 126 -3.72 5.78 -12.62
N THR A 127 -4.64 5.37 -11.77
CA THR A 127 -4.41 4.29 -10.81
C THR A 127 -4.77 2.92 -11.38
N ILE A 128 -5.86 2.82 -12.15
CA ILE A 128 -6.36 1.55 -12.69
C ILE A 128 -5.31 0.81 -13.53
N PRO A 129 -4.55 1.45 -14.44
CA PRO A 129 -3.51 0.73 -15.20
C PRO A 129 -2.46 0.06 -14.30
N VAL A 130 -2.06 0.71 -13.21
CA VAL A 130 -1.10 0.14 -12.25
C VAL A 130 -1.72 -1.01 -11.47
N LEU A 131 -2.99 -0.88 -11.05
CA LEU A 131 -3.71 -1.95 -10.36
C LEU A 131 -3.96 -3.16 -11.25
N GLU A 132 -4.19 -2.94 -12.55
CA GLU A 132 -4.34 -4.03 -13.53
C GLU A 132 -3.03 -4.83 -13.67
N GLU A 133 -1.88 -4.16 -13.67
CA GLU A 133 -0.59 -4.85 -13.63
C GLU A 133 -0.40 -5.66 -12.34
N PHE A 134 -0.81 -5.12 -11.17
CA PHE A 134 -0.76 -5.87 -9.92
C PHE A 134 -1.65 -7.11 -9.97
N ALA A 135 -2.88 -6.97 -10.50
CA ALA A 135 -3.81 -8.09 -10.62
C ALA A 135 -3.24 -9.20 -11.53
N ARG A 136 -2.64 -8.84 -12.65
CA ARG A 136 -1.97 -9.81 -13.54
C ARG A 136 -0.80 -10.52 -12.87
N ASP A 137 0.02 -9.78 -12.12
CA ASP A 137 1.11 -10.39 -11.35
C ASP A 137 0.57 -11.32 -10.27
N MET A 138 -0.53 -10.96 -9.59
CA MET A 138 -1.17 -11.81 -8.59
C MET A 138 -1.71 -13.10 -9.20
N GLU A 139 -2.39 -13.04 -10.36
CA GLU A 139 -2.85 -14.25 -11.09
C GLU A 139 -1.70 -15.22 -11.39
N GLU A 140 -0.48 -14.71 -11.57
CA GLU A 140 0.69 -15.52 -11.88
C GLU A 140 1.37 -16.13 -10.63
N VAL A 141 1.45 -15.35 -9.52
CA VAL A 141 2.34 -15.69 -8.40
C VAL A 141 1.63 -15.96 -7.07
N CYS A 142 0.34 -15.61 -6.94
CA CYS A 142 -0.48 -15.86 -5.75
C CYS A 142 -1.98 -15.99 -6.11
N PRO A 143 -2.35 -16.95 -7.02
CA PRO A 143 -3.72 -17.14 -7.51
C PRO A 143 -4.72 -17.56 -6.43
#